data_f538cd0bec0fb0e4dca11a0fb2eee3cb
#
_entry.id   f538cd0bec0fb0e4dca11a0fb2eee3cb
#
_cell.length_a   1.000
_cell.length_b   1.000
_cell.length_c   1.000
_cell.angle_alpha   90.00
_cell.angle_beta   90.00
_cell.angle_gamma   90.00
#
_symmetry.space_group_name_H-M   'P 1'
#
loop_
_entity.id
_entity.type
_entity.pdbx_description
1 polymer ?
#
loop_
_entity_poly.entity_id
_entity_poly.type
_entity_poly.pdbx_seq_one_letter_code
_entity_poly.pdbx_strand_id
1 'polypeptide(L)'
;MRNVHINAGNGGSGYDVVIGSGLLSEAGKRIREVLKAERVALFTDSSVNSLYGDTVEKQLADAGFKTFRYVFPAGEESKNLGTVASFIDFTAEQHLSRKDAVIVLGGGVAGDMGGFAASIYLRGIKFVQIPTSLLAAVDSSVGGKTGVDIDAGKNLLGAFWQPSLVLCD
;
A
#
# COMPACT_ATOMS: atom_id res chain seq x y z
N MET A 1 0.51 -12.30 18.37
CA MET A 1 1.19 -11.78 17.18
C MET A 1 1.91 -12.92 16.48
N ARG A 2 1.74 -13.05 15.16
CA ARG A 2 2.38 -14.06 14.31
C ARG A 2 3.11 -13.35 13.16
N ASN A 3 4.30 -13.82 12.81
CA ASN A 3 5.04 -13.36 11.64
C ASN A 3 5.16 -14.52 10.64
N VAL A 4 4.83 -14.30 9.38
CA VAL A 4 4.91 -15.26 8.29
C VAL A 4 5.81 -14.66 7.20
N HIS A 5 6.97 -15.29 6.99
CA HIS A 5 7.88 -14.84 5.92
C HIS A 5 7.45 -15.42 4.57
N ILE A 6 7.29 -14.57 3.58
CA ILE A 6 6.97 -14.94 2.21
C ILE A 6 8.24 -14.80 1.38
N ASN A 7 8.69 -15.92 0.82
CA ASN A 7 9.80 -15.92 -0.12
C ASN A 7 9.33 -15.42 -1.49
N ALA A 8 9.83 -14.27 -1.92
CA ALA A 8 9.63 -13.83 -3.29
C ALA A 8 10.48 -14.75 -4.21
N GLY A 9 9.84 -15.51 -5.08
CA GLY A 9 10.54 -16.37 -6.05
C GLY A 9 11.50 -15.56 -6.95
N ASN A 10 12.38 -16.23 -7.66
CA ASN A 10 13.30 -15.63 -8.66
C ASN A 10 14.31 -14.60 -8.13
N GLY A 11 14.85 -14.79 -6.91
CA GLY A 11 15.94 -13.96 -6.40
C GLY A 11 15.55 -12.61 -5.82
N GLY A 12 14.24 -12.35 -5.66
CA GLY A 12 13.75 -11.20 -4.91
C GLY A 12 13.92 -11.38 -3.40
N SER A 13 14.17 -10.30 -2.66
CA SER A 13 14.07 -10.33 -1.20
C SER A 13 12.62 -10.61 -0.81
N GLY A 14 12.39 -11.61 0.03
CA GLY A 14 11.08 -11.87 0.61
C GLY A 14 10.58 -10.71 1.47
N TYR A 15 9.37 -10.85 1.99
CA TYR A 15 8.77 -9.88 2.90
C TYR A 15 7.99 -10.60 4.01
N ASP A 16 7.70 -9.88 5.07
CA ASP A 16 6.96 -10.42 6.20
C ASP A 16 5.49 -9.99 6.17
N VAL A 17 4.61 -10.94 6.52
CA VAL A 17 3.20 -10.69 6.85
C VAL A 17 3.08 -10.80 8.36
N VAL A 18 2.81 -9.69 9.01
CA VAL A 18 2.63 -9.60 10.47
C VAL A 18 1.15 -9.60 10.78
N ILE A 19 0.71 -10.57 11.58
CA ILE A 19 -0.70 -10.76 11.93
C ILE A 19 -0.86 -10.62 13.43
N GLY A 20 -1.78 -9.77 13.86
CA GLY A 20 -2.05 -9.57 15.29
C GLY A 20 -3.07 -8.48 15.54
N SER A 21 -3.56 -8.40 16.75
CA SER A 21 -4.46 -7.34 17.21
C SER A 21 -3.66 -6.13 17.69
N GLY A 22 -4.14 -4.91 17.38
CA GLY A 22 -3.56 -3.64 17.80
C GLY A 22 -2.35 -3.20 16.98
N LEU A 23 -2.07 -3.82 15.83
CA LEU A 23 -0.92 -3.49 14.98
C LEU A 23 -0.97 -2.08 14.38
N LEU A 24 -2.17 -1.54 14.16
CA LEU A 24 -2.32 -0.17 13.68
C LEU A 24 -1.71 0.85 14.65
N SER A 25 -1.75 0.58 15.95
CA SER A 25 -1.13 1.45 16.97
C SER A 25 0.41 1.41 16.96
N GLU A 26 1.00 0.44 16.27
CA GLU A 26 2.45 0.26 16.12
C GLU A 26 2.91 0.38 14.64
N ALA A 27 1.99 0.72 13.74
CA ALA A 27 2.24 0.66 12.30
C ALA A 27 3.47 1.47 11.88
N GLY A 28 3.60 2.70 12.37
CA GLY A 28 4.75 3.55 12.06
C GLY A 28 6.08 2.94 12.45
N LYS A 29 6.18 2.39 13.68
CA LYS A 29 7.39 1.72 14.17
C LYS A 29 7.77 0.52 13.29
N ARG A 30 6.80 -0.36 13.00
CA ARG A 30 7.05 -1.56 12.19
C ARG A 30 7.44 -1.23 10.76
N ILE A 31 6.81 -0.22 10.17
CA ILE A 31 7.16 0.26 8.84
C ILE A 31 8.57 0.86 8.83
N ARG A 32 8.96 1.57 9.87
CA ARG A 32 10.31 2.13 10.01
C ARG A 32 11.40 1.06 10.08
N GLU A 33 11.12 -0.11 10.64
CA GLU A 33 12.06 -1.23 10.70
C GLU A 33 12.43 -1.75 9.29
N VAL A 34 11.50 -1.68 8.32
CA VAL A 34 11.71 -2.19 6.94
C VAL A 34 11.97 -1.09 5.91
N LEU A 35 11.54 0.14 6.18
CA LEU A 35 11.70 1.28 5.26
C LEU A 35 12.67 2.33 5.82
N LYS A 36 13.65 2.70 5.00
CA LYS A 36 14.55 3.85 5.27
C LYS A 36 14.10 5.12 4.56
N ALA A 37 12.83 5.17 4.12
CA ALA A 37 12.22 6.31 3.45
C ALA A 37 12.16 7.54 4.37
N GLU A 38 12.27 8.73 3.80
CA GLU A 38 12.01 9.98 4.51
C GLU A 38 10.54 10.39 4.33
N ARG A 39 10.02 10.21 3.11
CA ARG A 39 8.66 10.58 2.72
C ARG A 39 7.86 9.33 2.39
N VAL A 40 6.56 9.38 2.69
CA VAL A 40 5.63 8.32 2.31
C VAL A 40 4.33 8.93 1.81
N ALA A 41 3.76 8.31 0.76
CA ALA A 41 2.40 8.61 0.34
C ALA A 41 1.45 7.56 0.94
N LEU A 42 0.49 8.01 1.74
CA LEU A 42 -0.57 7.16 2.29
C LEU A 42 -1.75 7.15 1.32
N PHE A 43 -1.99 6.01 0.69
CA PHE A 43 -3.06 5.78 -0.28
C PHE A 43 -4.20 5.02 0.38
N THR A 44 -5.42 5.58 0.37
CA THR A 44 -6.59 5.01 1.03
C THR A 44 -7.89 5.46 0.38
N ASP A 45 -8.96 4.69 0.54
CA ASP A 45 -10.30 5.10 0.12
C ASP A 45 -11.02 5.95 1.18
N SER A 46 -12.10 6.64 0.77
CA SER A 46 -12.86 7.54 1.63
C SER A 46 -13.48 6.87 2.86
N SER A 47 -13.91 5.61 2.75
CA SER A 47 -14.53 4.88 3.86
C SER A 47 -13.48 4.47 4.89
N VAL A 48 -12.37 3.88 4.44
CA VAL A 48 -11.28 3.46 5.33
C VAL A 48 -10.57 4.68 5.93
N ASN A 49 -10.42 5.75 5.14
CA ASN A 49 -9.87 7.00 5.62
C ASN A 49 -10.62 7.57 6.83
N SER A 50 -11.95 7.54 6.80
CA SER A 50 -12.78 8.05 7.91
C SER A 50 -12.62 7.25 9.20
N LEU A 51 -12.22 5.97 9.11
CA LEU A 51 -12.08 5.07 10.25
C LEU A 51 -10.64 5.04 10.80
N TYR A 52 -9.65 5.00 9.92
CA TYR A 52 -8.27 4.69 10.31
C TYR A 52 -7.22 5.66 9.76
N GLY A 53 -7.59 6.55 8.82
CA GLY A 53 -6.64 7.44 8.16
C GLY A 53 -5.81 8.27 9.12
N ASP A 54 -6.47 8.96 10.07
CA ASP A 54 -5.79 9.82 11.06
C ASP A 54 -4.89 9.01 12.00
N THR A 55 -5.34 7.81 12.40
CA THR A 55 -4.55 6.93 13.26
C THR A 55 -3.26 6.51 12.57
N VAL A 56 -3.34 6.04 11.32
CA VAL A 56 -2.15 5.58 10.58
C VAL A 56 -1.23 6.74 10.24
N GLU A 57 -1.77 7.88 9.79
CA GLU A 57 -0.96 9.07 9.50
C GLU A 57 -0.19 9.55 10.74
N LYS A 58 -0.86 9.59 11.90
CA LYS A 58 -0.20 9.93 13.17
C LYS A 58 0.93 8.95 13.50
N GLN A 59 0.70 7.63 13.36
CA GLN A 59 1.72 6.62 13.62
C GLN A 59 2.93 6.76 12.69
N LEU A 60 2.70 7.08 11.41
CA LEU A 60 3.77 7.35 10.46
C LEU A 60 4.57 8.61 10.84
N ALA A 61 3.88 9.68 11.22
CA ALA A 61 4.52 10.92 11.66
C ALA A 61 5.34 10.73 12.95
N ASP A 62 4.78 10.02 13.94
CA ASP A 62 5.47 9.70 15.21
C ASP A 62 6.74 8.84 14.96
N ALA A 63 6.75 8.04 13.89
CA ALA A 63 7.92 7.28 13.45
C ALA A 63 8.89 8.08 12.57
N GLY A 64 8.67 9.38 12.39
CA GLY A 64 9.54 10.31 11.67
C GLY A 64 9.40 10.29 10.15
N PHE A 65 8.28 9.78 9.61
CA PHE A 65 7.98 9.93 8.18
C PHE A 65 7.29 11.26 7.91
N LYS A 66 7.66 11.93 6.82
CA LYS A 66 6.85 12.99 6.24
C LYS A 66 5.77 12.34 5.39
N THR A 67 4.54 12.37 5.88
CA THR A 67 3.40 11.67 5.29
C THR A 67 2.57 12.62 4.43
N PHE A 68 2.15 12.14 3.25
CA PHE A 68 1.23 12.81 2.34
C PHE A 68 0.07 11.87 2.05
N ARG A 69 -1.14 12.25 2.46
CA ARG A 69 -2.32 11.40 2.33
C ARG A 69 -3.10 11.71 1.07
N TYR A 70 -3.38 10.66 0.28
CA TYR A 70 -4.25 10.69 -0.88
C TYR A 70 -5.47 9.82 -0.63
N VAL A 71 -6.65 10.38 -0.82
CA VAL A 71 -7.93 9.71 -0.58
C VAL A 71 -8.72 9.67 -1.87
N PHE A 72 -9.09 8.45 -2.32
CA PHE A 72 -9.94 8.25 -3.48
C PHE A 72 -11.37 7.82 -3.06
N PRO A 73 -12.40 7.97 -3.91
CA PRO A 73 -13.76 7.52 -3.60
C PRO A 73 -13.81 6.01 -3.36
N ALA A 74 -14.44 5.57 -2.28
CA ALA A 74 -14.62 4.14 -2.01
C ALA A 74 -15.52 3.50 -3.08
N GLY A 75 -15.21 2.26 -3.47
CA GLY A 75 -15.97 1.47 -4.43
C GLY A 75 -15.11 0.88 -5.54
N GLU A 76 -15.60 -0.20 -6.14
CA GLU A 76 -14.92 -0.92 -7.23
C GLU A 76 -14.77 -0.03 -8.48
N GLU A 77 -15.68 0.91 -8.71
CA GLU A 77 -15.63 1.86 -9.83
C GLU A 77 -14.38 2.74 -9.81
N SER A 78 -13.77 2.90 -8.64
CA SER A 78 -12.49 3.62 -8.49
C SER A 78 -11.28 2.79 -8.94
N LYS A 79 -11.46 1.46 -9.14
CA LYS A 79 -10.37 0.56 -9.52
C LYS A 79 -10.00 0.69 -11.01
N ASN A 80 -9.49 1.82 -11.39
CA ASN A 80 -9.21 2.17 -12.78
C ASN A 80 -7.88 2.91 -12.94
N LEU A 81 -7.42 3.02 -14.19
CA LEU A 81 -6.15 3.68 -14.52
C LEU A 81 -6.16 5.18 -14.20
N GLY A 82 -7.32 5.83 -14.30
CA GLY A 82 -7.47 7.27 -13.99
C GLY A 82 -7.15 7.58 -12.53
N THR A 83 -7.65 6.76 -11.60
CA THR A 83 -7.33 6.90 -10.17
C THR A 83 -5.84 6.67 -9.90
N VAL A 84 -5.23 5.68 -10.54
CA VAL A 84 -3.78 5.41 -10.42
C VAL A 84 -2.97 6.58 -11.00
N ALA A 85 -3.34 7.12 -12.16
CA ALA A 85 -2.66 8.27 -12.76
C ALA A 85 -2.72 9.50 -11.85
N SER A 86 -3.90 9.81 -11.32
CA SER A 86 -4.09 10.93 -10.39
C SER A 86 -3.25 10.78 -9.11
N PHE A 87 -3.12 9.56 -8.60
CA PHE A 87 -2.24 9.29 -7.46
C PHE A 87 -0.76 9.45 -7.81
N ILE A 88 -0.35 9.03 -9.00
CA ILE A 88 1.04 9.22 -9.48
C ILE A 88 1.37 10.70 -9.60
N ASP A 89 0.47 11.51 -10.18
CA ASP A 89 0.64 12.96 -10.27
C ASP A 89 0.77 13.58 -8.88
N PHE A 90 -0.10 13.20 -7.94
CA PHE A 90 -0.01 13.61 -6.54
C PHE A 90 1.35 13.26 -5.92
N THR A 91 1.86 12.04 -6.10
CA THR A 91 3.17 11.64 -5.55
C THR A 91 4.33 12.42 -6.16
N ALA A 92 4.23 12.76 -7.44
CA ALA A 92 5.21 13.60 -8.13
C ALA A 92 5.21 15.05 -7.61
N GLU A 93 4.02 15.63 -7.39
CA GLU A 93 3.87 16.97 -6.77
C GLU A 93 4.44 17.03 -5.37
N GLN A 94 4.35 15.93 -4.60
CA GLN A 94 4.96 15.83 -3.28
C GLN A 94 6.47 15.50 -3.32
N HIS A 95 7.07 15.43 -4.51
CA HIS A 95 8.49 15.17 -4.75
C HIS A 95 8.96 13.84 -4.13
N LEU A 96 8.14 12.78 -4.18
CA LEU A 96 8.60 11.46 -3.78
C LEU A 96 9.70 10.97 -4.73
N SER A 97 10.75 10.41 -4.15
CA SER A 97 11.90 9.85 -4.86
C SER A 97 11.89 8.31 -4.83
N ARG A 98 12.83 7.68 -5.51
CA ARG A 98 13.02 6.21 -5.45
C ARG A 98 13.38 5.66 -4.07
N LYS A 99 13.75 6.51 -3.12
CA LYS A 99 14.05 6.13 -1.74
C LYS A 99 12.82 6.17 -0.84
N ASP A 100 11.75 6.79 -1.33
CA ASP A 100 10.48 6.94 -0.62
C ASP A 100 9.55 5.74 -0.90
N ALA A 101 8.36 5.72 -0.31
CA ALA A 101 7.49 4.57 -0.40
C ALA A 101 6.00 4.95 -0.42
N VAL A 102 5.18 4.01 -0.89
CA VAL A 102 3.72 4.06 -0.77
C VAL A 102 3.29 3.20 0.41
N ILE A 103 2.41 3.74 1.24
CA ILE A 103 1.70 3.00 2.29
C ILE A 103 0.24 2.87 1.84
N VAL A 104 -0.21 1.66 1.66
CA VAL A 104 -1.57 1.37 1.22
C VAL A 104 -2.40 0.90 2.41
N LEU A 105 -3.45 1.65 2.72
CA LEU A 105 -4.39 1.36 3.80
C LEU A 105 -5.77 1.11 3.18
N GLY A 106 -6.25 -0.13 3.19
CA GLY A 106 -7.56 -0.43 2.60
C GLY A 106 -7.82 -1.88 2.28
N GLY A 107 -8.93 -2.12 1.58
CA GLY A 107 -9.31 -3.41 1.04
C GLY A 107 -8.53 -3.79 -0.23
N GLY A 108 -9.01 -4.83 -0.94
CA GLY A 108 -8.36 -5.31 -2.16
C GLY A 108 -8.23 -4.25 -3.26
N VAL A 109 -9.25 -3.40 -3.44
CA VAL A 109 -9.22 -2.28 -4.40
C VAL A 109 -8.04 -1.35 -4.16
N ALA A 110 -7.89 -0.90 -2.92
CA ALA A 110 -6.76 -0.04 -2.53
C ALA A 110 -5.42 -0.77 -2.68
N GLY A 111 -5.35 -2.04 -2.23
CA GLY A 111 -4.15 -2.87 -2.32
C GLY A 111 -3.64 -3.02 -3.74
N ASP A 112 -4.55 -3.38 -4.66
CA ASP A 112 -4.24 -3.59 -6.07
C ASP A 112 -3.78 -2.30 -6.76
N MET A 113 -4.54 -1.20 -6.59
CA MET A 113 -4.19 0.09 -7.22
C MET A 113 -2.91 0.71 -6.65
N GLY A 114 -2.79 0.72 -5.32
CA GLY A 114 -1.62 1.32 -4.66
C GLY A 114 -0.33 0.57 -4.94
N GLY A 115 -0.40 -0.78 -4.97
CA GLY A 115 0.71 -1.62 -5.37
C GLY A 115 1.08 -1.44 -6.84
N PHE A 116 0.09 -1.32 -7.73
CA PHE A 116 0.32 -1.06 -9.14
C PHE A 116 0.94 0.33 -9.37
N ALA A 117 0.42 1.36 -8.71
CA ALA A 117 1.04 2.69 -8.74
C ALA A 117 2.50 2.66 -8.29
N ALA A 118 2.80 1.96 -7.18
CA ALA A 118 4.16 1.80 -6.70
C ALA A 118 5.06 1.07 -7.70
N SER A 119 4.52 0.10 -8.45
CA SER A 119 5.29 -0.67 -9.44
C SER A 119 5.74 0.17 -10.64
N ILE A 120 4.97 1.18 -11.03
CA ILE A 120 5.22 1.98 -12.23
C ILE A 120 5.80 3.37 -11.92
N TYR A 121 5.52 3.95 -10.73
CA TYR A 121 6.08 5.23 -10.33
C TYR A 121 7.61 5.13 -10.25
N LEU A 122 8.32 6.01 -10.96
CA LEU A 122 9.79 6.01 -11.10
C LEU A 122 10.39 4.64 -11.51
N ARG A 123 9.62 3.80 -12.20
CA ARG A 123 9.94 2.40 -12.57
C ARG A 123 10.05 1.45 -11.38
N GLY A 124 9.36 1.76 -10.31
CA GLY A 124 9.24 0.93 -9.12
C GLY A 124 9.79 1.58 -7.86
N ILE A 125 8.93 1.76 -6.87
CA ILE A 125 9.29 2.17 -5.51
C ILE A 125 8.75 1.15 -4.51
N LYS A 126 9.25 1.20 -3.29
CA LYS A 126 8.77 0.32 -2.21
C LYS A 126 7.32 0.64 -1.84
N PHE A 127 6.60 -0.38 -1.40
CA PHE A 127 5.30 -0.18 -0.79
C PHE A 127 5.05 -1.13 0.38
N VAL A 128 4.11 -0.76 1.24
CA VAL A 128 3.62 -1.54 2.38
C VAL A 128 2.11 -1.62 2.30
N GLN A 129 1.54 -2.77 2.63
CA GLN A 129 0.09 -2.95 2.71
C GLN A 129 -0.39 -3.06 4.16
N ILE A 130 -1.48 -2.37 4.45
CA ILE A 130 -2.25 -2.46 5.69
C ILE A 130 -3.68 -2.86 5.28
N PRO A 131 -3.96 -4.16 5.10
CA PRO A 131 -5.27 -4.63 4.67
C PRO A 131 -6.33 -4.40 5.74
N THR A 132 -7.50 -3.89 5.35
CA THR A 132 -8.61 -3.57 6.25
C THR A 132 -9.87 -4.42 6.03
N SER A 133 -9.79 -5.39 5.12
CA SER A 133 -10.85 -6.39 4.92
C SER A 133 -10.29 -7.79 5.03
N LEU A 134 -11.13 -8.76 5.40
CA LEU A 134 -10.70 -10.15 5.52
C LEU A 134 -10.12 -10.68 4.20
N LEU A 135 -10.80 -10.41 3.08
CA LEU A 135 -10.32 -10.83 1.75
C LEU A 135 -8.93 -10.26 1.44
N ALA A 136 -8.71 -8.97 1.76
CA ALA A 136 -7.40 -8.37 1.57
C ALA A 136 -6.33 -8.99 2.48
N ALA A 137 -6.67 -9.29 3.73
CA ALA A 137 -5.72 -9.87 4.67
C ALA A 137 -5.29 -11.30 4.31
N VAL A 138 -6.20 -12.12 3.74
CA VAL A 138 -5.93 -13.54 3.47
C VAL A 138 -5.56 -13.87 2.03
N ASP A 139 -5.77 -12.95 1.08
CA ASP A 139 -5.56 -13.19 -0.35
C ASP A 139 -4.86 -12.02 -1.05
N SER A 140 -5.53 -10.87 -1.26
CA SER A 140 -5.02 -9.86 -2.20
C SER A 140 -3.74 -9.14 -1.74
N SER A 141 -3.42 -9.11 -0.45
CA SER A 141 -2.17 -8.53 0.04
C SER A 141 -0.96 -9.46 -0.11
N VAL A 142 -1.17 -10.70 -0.53
CA VAL A 142 -0.11 -11.73 -0.62
C VAL A 142 0.10 -12.14 -2.07
N GLY A 143 1.37 -12.32 -2.46
CA GLY A 143 1.73 -12.78 -3.81
C GLY A 143 2.03 -11.67 -4.82
N GLY A 144 1.84 -10.39 -4.44
CA GLY A 144 2.25 -9.24 -5.25
C GLY A 144 1.45 -9.01 -6.52
N LYS A 145 0.26 -9.60 -6.65
CA LYS A 145 -0.66 -9.28 -7.74
C LYS A 145 -1.19 -7.88 -7.53
N THR A 146 -0.95 -6.98 -8.46
CA THR A 146 -1.41 -5.60 -8.40
C THR A 146 -1.99 -5.20 -9.75
N GLY A 147 -2.99 -4.34 -9.78
CA GLY A 147 -3.58 -3.95 -11.04
C GLY A 147 -4.88 -3.14 -10.91
N VAL A 148 -5.44 -2.89 -12.08
CA VAL A 148 -6.68 -2.12 -12.26
C VAL A 148 -7.58 -2.81 -13.27
N ASP A 149 -8.84 -2.39 -13.25
CA ASP A 149 -9.82 -2.75 -14.27
C ASP A 149 -9.71 -1.80 -15.46
N ILE A 150 -10.03 -2.30 -16.63
CA ILE A 150 -10.16 -1.53 -17.87
C ILE A 150 -11.49 -1.90 -18.56
N ASP A 151 -11.87 -1.16 -19.59
CA ASP A 151 -13.15 -1.38 -20.30
C ASP A 151 -13.31 -2.83 -20.81
N ALA A 152 -12.20 -3.47 -21.16
CA ALA A 152 -12.20 -4.84 -21.66
C ALA A 152 -12.43 -5.91 -20.56
N GLY A 153 -12.27 -5.56 -19.28
CA GLY A 153 -12.48 -6.49 -18.17
C GLY A 153 -11.70 -6.15 -16.91
N LYS A 154 -11.97 -6.94 -15.85
CA LYS A 154 -11.37 -6.79 -14.53
C LYS A 154 -9.94 -7.36 -14.49
N ASN A 155 -9.05 -6.65 -13.77
CA ASN A 155 -7.68 -7.11 -13.46
C ASN A 155 -6.82 -7.44 -14.69
N LEU A 156 -7.11 -6.84 -15.84
CA LEU A 156 -6.36 -7.10 -17.07
C LEU A 156 -5.09 -6.25 -17.22
N LEU A 157 -4.99 -5.17 -16.46
CA LEU A 157 -3.84 -4.28 -16.47
C LEU A 157 -3.19 -4.26 -15.09
N GLY A 158 -1.94 -4.68 -15.00
CA GLY A 158 -1.26 -4.74 -13.71
C GLY A 158 0.18 -5.21 -13.80
N ALA A 159 0.76 -5.42 -12.63
CA ALA A 159 2.12 -5.90 -12.45
C ALA A 159 2.23 -6.84 -11.26
N PHE A 160 3.23 -7.71 -11.28
CA PHE A 160 3.65 -8.42 -10.07
C PHE A 160 4.66 -7.54 -9.31
N TRP A 161 4.22 -6.97 -8.18
CA TRP A 161 5.06 -6.12 -7.35
C TRP A 161 4.91 -6.51 -5.88
N GLN A 162 5.98 -7.01 -5.28
CA GLN A 162 5.93 -7.52 -3.91
C GLN A 162 5.98 -6.37 -2.89
N PRO A 163 5.14 -6.39 -1.85
CA PRO A 163 5.24 -5.41 -0.77
C PRO A 163 6.53 -5.63 0.03
N SER A 164 6.97 -4.60 0.73
CA SER A 164 8.08 -4.70 1.69
C SER A 164 7.62 -5.24 3.05
N LEU A 165 6.33 -5.13 3.34
CA LEU A 165 5.68 -5.56 4.57
C LEU A 165 4.17 -5.58 4.36
N VAL A 166 3.49 -6.52 5.04
CA VAL A 166 2.03 -6.54 5.19
C VAL A 166 1.69 -6.55 6.67
N LEU A 167 0.86 -5.61 7.12
CA LEU A 167 0.39 -5.51 8.51
C LEU A 167 -1.10 -5.84 8.59
N CYS A 168 -1.45 -7.03 9.05
CA CYS A 168 -2.82 -7.52 9.22
C CYS A 168 -3.25 -7.35 10.69
N ASP A 169 -3.95 -6.25 10.97
CA ASP A 169 -4.55 -6.01 12.29
C ASP A 169 -5.93 -6.66 12.41
#